data_d4b19a4ff97340af7e8e1380cd1ec96a
#
_entry.id   d4b19a4ff97340af7e8e1380cd1ec96a
#
_cell.length_a   1.000
_cell.length_b   1.000
_cell.length_c   1.000
_cell.angle_alpha   90.00
_cell.angle_beta   90.00
_cell.angle_gamma   90.00
#
_symmetry.space_group_name_H-M   'P 1'
#
loop_
_entity.id
_entity.type
_entity.pdbx_description
1 polymer ?
#
loop_
_entity_poly.entity_id
_entity_poly.type
_entity_poly.pdbx_seq_one_letter_code
_entity_poly.pdbx_strand_id
1 'polypeptide(L)'
;MATDAGARTWTLTTVTGADTLTDVHALIEEMMSAGRVEDADRFPFEIAVAEIAANIIEHAALGQPVPMSLRLRALPERLEAEFTDEGQPARVDLGTVELPDALAERGRGLAIAMAALDELSYRRQGGINRWILARERVEPT
;
A
#
# COMPACT_ATOMS: atom_id res chain seq x y z
N MET A 1 -17.42 -5.52 20.26
CA MET A 1 -16.79 -6.77 20.25
C MET A 1 -15.64 -6.85 19.26
N ALA A 2 -14.57 -7.30 19.71
CA ALA A 2 -13.37 -7.30 18.89
C ALA A 2 -13.40 -8.44 17.88
N THR A 3 -13.98 -8.18 16.73
CA THR A 3 -13.84 -9.09 15.62
C THR A 3 -12.40 -9.12 15.13
N ASP A 4 -11.59 -8.18 15.60
CA ASP A 4 -10.18 -8.06 15.23
C ASP A 4 -9.24 -8.57 16.31
N ALA A 5 -9.66 -9.59 17.05
CA ALA A 5 -8.80 -10.18 18.06
C ALA A 5 -7.50 -10.65 17.41
N GLY A 6 -6.36 -10.14 17.90
CA GLY A 6 -5.05 -10.39 17.31
C GLY A 6 -4.64 -9.40 16.23
N ALA A 7 -5.53 -8.49 15.82
CA ALA A 7 -5.16 -7.47 14.86
C ALA A 7 -4.37 -6.35 15.53
N ARG A 8 -3.35 -5.87 14.86
CA ARG A 8 -2.57 -4.72 15.30
C ARG A 8 -2.54 -3.70 14.15
N THR A 9 -2.58 -2.43 14.51
CA THR A 9 -2.72 -1.35 13.54
C THR A 9 -1.64 -0.30 13.75
N TRP A 10 -1.08 0.18 12.65
CA TRP A 10 -0.10 1.27 12.63
C TRP A 10 -0.59 2.31 11.63
N THR A 11 -0.47 3.58 11.99
CA THR A 11 -1.00 4.68 11.18
C THR A 11 0.05 5.75 10.98
N LEU A 12 0.13 6.26 9.75
CA LEU A 12 0.93 7.41 9.38
C LEU A 12 0.00 8.43 8.75
N THR A 13 0.01 9.66 9.27
CA THR A 13 -0.70 10.79 8.67
C THR A 13 0.33 11.85 8.36
N THR A 14 0.40 12.26 7.10
CA THR A 14 1.46 13.15 6.66
C THR A 14 0.99 14.00 5.48
N VAL A 15 1.86 14.90 5.06
CA VAL A 15 1.72 15.62 3.81
C VAL A 15 2.89 15.15 2.94
N THR A 16 2.60 14.77 1.69
CA THR A 16 3.62 14.17 0.83
C THR A 16 4.80 15.11 0.61
N GLY A 17 5.99 14.55 0.62
CA GLY A 17 7.23 15.29 0.46
C GLY A 17 8.42 14.36 0.37
N ALA A 18 9.61 14.93 0.56
CA ALA A 18 10.87 14.21 0.38
C ALA A 18 11.05 13.04 1.34
N ASP A 19 10.46 13.13 2.54
CA ASP A 19 10.64 12.10 3.57
C ASP A 19 9.52 11.08 3.64
N THR A 20 8.51 11.20 2.77
CA THR A 20 7.32 10.35 2.86
C THR A 20 7.64 8.87 2.69
N LEU A 21 8.45 8.53 1.69
CA LEU A 21 8.82 7.11 1.49
C LEU A 21 9.61 6.56 2.66
N THR A 22 10.50 7.35 3.24
CA THR A 22 11.24 6.94 4.43
C THR A 22 10.31 6.66 5.59
N ASP A 23 9.32 7.52 5.79
CA ASP A 23 8.34 7.36 6.86
C ASP A 23 7.47 6.12 6.62
N VAL A 24 7.10 5.87 5.37
CA VAL A 24 6.33 4.67 5.00
C VAL A 24 7.14 3.41 5.32
N HIS A 25 8.41 3.39 4.92
CA HIS A 25 9.28 2.23 5.20
C HIS A 25 9.46 2.01 6.70
N ALA A 26 9.60 3.07 7.48
CA ALA A 26 9.73 2.95 8.93
C ALA A 26 8.46 2.32 9.54
N LEU A 27 7.29 2.72 9.06
CA LEU A 27 6.05 2.15 9.55
C LEU A 27 5.92 0.68 9.20
N ILE A 28 6.31 0.31 7.98
CA ILE A 28 6.31 -1.09 7.54
C ILE A 28 7.24 -1.92 8.44
N GLU A 29 8.44 -1.40 8.76
CA GLU A 29 9.36 -2.10 9.64
C GLU A 29 8.76 -2.37 11.01
N GLU A 30 8.07 -1.39 11.57
CA GLU A 30 7.38 -1.58 12.85
C GLU A 30 6.35 -2.70 12.77
N MET A 31 5.54 -2.69 11.71
CA MET A 31 4.53 -3.72 11.53
C MET A 31 5.14 -5.10 11.36
N MET A 32 6.18 -5.22 10.52
CA MET A 32 6.81 -6.51 10.25
C MET A 32 7.43 -7.12 11.49
N SER A 33 8.09 -6.29 12.29
CA SER A 33 8.70 -6.73 13.53
C SER A 33 7.67 -7.11 14.57
N ALA A 34 6.74 -6.20 14.87
CA ALA A 34 5.74 -6.42 15.90
C ALA A 34 4.71 -7.47 15.51
N GLY A 35 4.38 -7.55 14.22
CA GLY A 35 3.41 -8.51 13.70
C GLY A 35 3.98 -9.89 13.43
N ARG A 36 5.27 -10.09 13.65
CA ARG A 36 5.97 -11.36 13.40
C ARG A 36 5.70 -11.89 12.00
N VAL A 37 5.91 -11.03 11.01
CA VAL A 37 5.64 -11.36 9.62
C VAL A 37 6.84 -12.11 9.04
N GLU A 38 6.57 -13.28 8.47
CA GLU A 38 7.60 -14.10 7.84
C GLU A 38 8.10 -13.45 6.55
N ASP A 39 9.35 -13.75 6.18
CA ASP A 39 9.97 -13.14 5.00
C ASP A 39 9.19 -13.41 3.72
N ALA A 40 8.56 -14.57 3.62
CA ALA A 40 7.77 -14.93 2.44
C ALA A 40 6.61 -13.96 2.20
N ASP A 41 6.09 -13.36 3.26
CA ASP A 41 5.02 -12.36 3.16
C ASP A 41 5.56 -10.95 3.23
N ARG A 42 6.64 -10.76 3.98
CA ARG A 42 7.22 -9.45 4.22
C ARG A 42 7.64 -8.75 2.93
N PHE A 43 8.49 -9.40 2.14
CA PHE A 43 9.04 -8.75 0.96
C PHE A 43 8.00 -8.40 -0.09
N PRO A 44 7.10 -9.32 -0.47
CA PRO A 44 6.07 -8.97 -1.44
C PRO A 44 5.15 -7.85 -0.94
N PHE A 45 4.76 -7.89 0.31
CA PHE A 45 3.86 -6.87 0.85
C PHE A 45 4.54 -5.51 0.93
N GLU A 46 5.79 -5.48 1.37
CA GLU A 46 6.56 -4.24 1.45
C GLU A 46 6.72 -3.60 0.07
N ILE A 47 7.04 -4.40 -0.94
CA ILE A 47 7.17 -3.90 -2.30
C ILE A 47 5.84 -3.30 -2.78
N ALA A 48 4.73 -3.99 -2.53
CA ALA A 48 3.42 -3.52 -2.95
C ALA A 48 3.06 -2.19 -2.29
N VAL A 49 3.26 -2.08 -0.98
CA VAL A 49 2.96 -0.85 -0.25
C VAL A 49 3.84 0.29 -0.76
N ALA A 50 5.12 0.03 -0.96
CA ALA A 50 6.05 1.05 -1.46
C ALA A 50 5.67 1.53 -2.86
N GLU A 51 5.22 0.63 -3.72
CA GLU A 51 4.81 1.00 -5.08
C GLU A 51 3.58 1.91 -5.08
N ILE A 52 2.60 1.64 -4.23
CA ILE A 52 1.43 2.50 -4.14
C ILE A 52 1.82 3.85 -3.53
N ALA A 53 2.68 3.86 -2.51
CA ALA A 53 3.16 5.11 -1.94
C ALA A 53 3.88 5.97 -2.99
N ALA A 54 4.73 5.35 -3.80
CA ALA A 54 5.43 6.05 -4.88
C ALA A 54 4.45 6.62 -5.90
N ASN A 55 3.41 5.85 -6.26
CA ASN A 55 2.36 6.33 -7.15
C ASN A 55 1.68 7.59 -6.62
N ILE A 56 1.37 7.60 -5.33
CA ILE A 56 0.73 8.77 -4.72
C ILE A 56 1.66 9.98 -4.79
N ILE A 57 2.92 9.79 -4.43
CA ILE A 57 3.88 10.88 -4.38
C ILE A 57 4.15 11.43 -5.78
N GLU A 58 4.30 10.56 -6.77
CA GLU A 58 4.70 10.96 -8.12
C GLU A 58 3.53 11.45 -8.95
N HIS A 59 2.38 10.79 -8.84
CA HIS A 59 1.26 11.04 -9.75
C HIS A 59 0.11 11.80 -9.11
N ALA A 60 -0.33 11.40 -7.92
CA ALA A 60 -1.43 12.09 -7.28
C ALA A 60 -1.02 13.47 -6.80
N ALA A 61 0.17 13.58 -6.26
CA ALA A 61 0.68 14.86 -5.75
C ALA A 61 1.20 15.78 -6.83
N LEU A 62 1.66 15.26 -7.97
CA LEU A 62 2.22 16.06 -9.08
C LEU A 62 3.28 17.04 -8.60
N GLY A 63 4.12 16.61 -7.65
CA GLY A 63 5.16 17.45 -7.10
C GLY A 63 4.70 18.47 -6.08
N GLN A 64 3.42 18.50 -5.75
CA GLN A 64 2.86 19.39 -4.74
C GLN A 64 2.57 18.59 -3.47
N PRO A 65 2.74 19.19 -2.28
CA PRO A 65 2.36 18.50 -1.06
C PRO A 65 0.85 18.24 -1.03
N VAL A 66 0.45 17.00 -0.71
CA VAL A 66 -0.96 16.67 -0.51
C VAL A 66 -1.11 15.86 0.78
N PRO A 67 -2.21 16.03 1.50
CA PRO A 67 -2.48 15.19 2.66
C PRO A 67 -2.61 13.73 2.26
N MET A 68 -1.96 12.87 3.04
CA MET A 68 -1.96 11.43 2.81
C MET A 68 -2.01 10.70 4.14
N SER A 69 -2.71 9.60 4.21
CA SER A 69 -2.63 8.71 5.36
C SER A 69 -2.42 7.27 4.90
N LEU A 70 -1.75 6.51 5.74
CA LEU A 70 -1.53 5.09 5.55
C LEU A 70 -1.88 4.38 6.83
N ARG A 71 -2.72 3.35 6.72
CA ARG A 71 -3.03 2.48 7.84
C ARG A 71 -2.60 1.07 7.47
N LEU A 72 -1.72 0.50 8.29
CA LEU A 72 -1.26 -0.88 8.16
C LEU A 72 -1.91 -1.73 9.24
N ARG A 73 -2.33 -2.93 8.90
CA ARG A 73 -2.89 -3.88 9.86
C ARG A 73 -2.25 -5.24 9.66
N ALA A 74 -1.85 -5.85 10.77
CA ALA A 74 -1.38 -7.23 10.78
C ALA A 74 -2.38 -8.07 11.54
N LEU A 75 -3.05 -8.98 10.82
CA LEU A 75 -3.96 -9.95 11.41
C LEU A 75 -3.25 -11.32 11.37
N PRO A 76 -3.71 -12.30 12.15
CA PRO A 76 -3.06 -13.61 12.13
C PRO A 76 -2.97 -14.24 10.74
N GLU A 77 -3.97 -14.01 9.89
CA GLU A 77 -4.06 -14.67 8.58
C GLU A 77 -3.80 -13.73 7.41
N ARG A 78 -3.62 -12.41 7.65
CA ARG A 78 -3.70 -11.45 6.57
C ARG A 78 -2.98 -10.15 6.93
N LEU A 79 -2.35 -9.55 5.94
CA LEU A 79 -1.76 -8.22 6.04
C LEU A 79 -2.60 -7.27 5.21
N GLU A 80 -2.84 -6.06 5.73
CA GLU A 80 -3.65 -5.07 5.04
C GLU A 80 -2.97 -3.71 5.07
N ALA A 81 -3.18 -2.94 4.02
CA ALA A 81 -2.78 -1.54 3.95
C ALA A 81 -3.89 -0.74 3.31
N GLU A 82 -4.12 0.45 3.83
CA GLU A 82 -5.08 1.37 3.23
C GLU A 82 -4.43 2.74 3.13
N PHE A 83 -4.36 3.26 1.90
CA PHE A 83 -3.91 4.62 1.65
C PHE A 83 -5.10 5.51 1.34
N THR A 84 -5.07 6.73 1.85
CA THR A 84 -5.95 7.80 1.38
C THR A 84 -5.11 9.01 1.04
N ASP A 85 -5.48 9.73 -0.01
CA ASP A 85 -4.82 10.99 -0.35
C ASP A 85 -5.80 11.94 -1.01
N GLU A 86 -5.47 13.22 -0.96
CA GLU A 86 -6.31 14.27 -1.55
C GLU A 86 -5.72 14.80 -2.85
N GLY A 87 -4.94 13.99 -3.54
CA GLY A 87 -4.31 14.37 -4.79
C GLY A 87 -5.20 14.16 -6.01
N GLN A 88 -4.57 14.16 -7.17
CA GLN A 88 -5.26 13.95 -8.43
C GLN A 88 -5.79 12.53 -8.54
N PRO A 89 -6.83 12.30 -9.36
CA PRO A 89 -7.31 10.93 -9.59
C PRO A 89 -6.21 10.07 -10.19
N ALA A 90 -6.13 8.83 -9.74
CA ALA A 90 -5.25 7.87 -10.38
C ALA A 90 -5.88 7.44 -11.70
N ARG A 91 -5.08 7.45 -12.76
CA ARG A 91 -5.55 7.02 -14.09
C ARG A 91 -5.17 5.57 -14.28
N VAL A 92 -5.85 4.70 -13.54
CA VAL A 92 -5.56 3.27 -13.59
C VAL A 92 -6.83 2.50 -13.84
N ASP A 93 -6.69 1.43 -14.59
CA ASP A 93 -7.72 0.42 -14.75
C ASP A 93 -7.09 -0.89 -14.26
N LEU A 94 -7.43 -1.27 -13.04
CA LEU A 94 -6.83 -2.45 -12.42
C LEU A 94 -7.22 -3.74 -13.15
N GLY A 95 -8.31 -3.71 -13.90
CA GLY A 95 -8.73 -4.86 -14.68
C GLY A 95 -7.87 -5.10 -15.92
N THR A 96 -7.12 -4.10 -16.35
CA THR A 96 -6.28 -4.20 -17.55
C THR A 96 -4.78 -4.18 -17.26
N VAL A 97 -4.39 -4.03 -16.00
CA VAL A 97 -2.98 -4.04 -15.65
C VAL A 97 -2.44 -5.47 -15.77
N GLU A 98 -1.38 -5.62 -16.53
CA GLU A 98 -0.75 -6.92 -16.75
C GLU A 98 0.64 -6.93 -16.13
N LEU A 99 1.22 -8.12 -16.01
CA LEU A 99 2.60 -8.26 -15.57
C LEU A 99 3.52 -7.48 -16.50
N PRO A 100 4.62 -6.94 -15.99
CA PRO A 100 5.42 -5.99 -16.76
C PRO A 100 5.91 -6.55 -18.07
N ASP A 101 5.60 -5.82 -19.11
CA ASP A 101 6.37 -5.87 -20.32
C ASP A 101 7.65 -5.09 -20.02
N ALA A 102 8.78 -5.59 -20.48
CA ALA A 102 10.07 -4.97 -20.21
C ALA A 102 10.15 -3.51 -20.66
N LEU A 103 9.26 -3.08 -21.53
CA LEU A 103 9.24 -1.74 -22.07
C LEU A 103 8.27 -0.80 -21.38
N ALA A 104 7.38 -1.31 -20.55
CA ALA A 104 6.32 -0.53 -19.95
C ALA A 104 6.69 -0.11 -18.52
N GLU A 105 7.56 0.87 -18.41
CA GLU A 105 8.05 1.33 -17.12
C GLU A 105 6.94 1.79 -16.18
N ARG A 106 5.93 2.47 -16.71
CA ARG A 106 4.86 3.03 -15.89
C ARG A 106 3.88 2.02 -15.32
N GLY A 107 3.67 0.91 -16.01
CA GLY A 107 2.78 -0.13 -15.51
C GLY A 107 3.46 -1.13 -14.61
N ARG A 108 4.77 -1.08 -14.53
CA ARG A 108 5.56 -2.11 -13.85
C ARG A 108 5.30 -2.16 -12.34
N GLY A 109 5.35 -1.01 -11.68
CA GLY A 109 5.15 -0.97 -10.23
C GLY A 109 3.77 -1.46 -9.84
N LEU A 110 2.74 -1.04 -10.58
CA LEU A 110 1.37 -1.45 -10.30
C LEU A 110 1.18 -2.94 -10.57
N ALA A 111 1.76 -3.45 -11.65
CA ALA A 111 1.70 -4.87 -11.96
C ALA A 111 2.42 -5.71 -10.89
N ILE A 112 3.55 -5.24 -10.39
CA ILE A 112 4.27 -5.90 -9.31
C ILE A 112 3.42 -5.93 -8.04
N ALA A 113 2.78 -4.80 -7.72
CA ALA A 113 1.90 -4.74 -6.56
C ALA A 113 0.74 -5.73 -6.69
N MET A 114 0.10 -5.78 -7.85
CA MET A 114 -0.99 -6.72 -8.09
C MET A 114 -0.56 -8.16 -7.93
N ALA A 115 0.64 -8.51 -8.43
CA ALA A 115 1.15 -9.86 -8.33
C ALA A 115 1.46 -10.28 -6.89
N ALA A 116 1.77 -9.31 -6.02
CA ALA A 116 2.12 -9.57 -4.62
C ALA A 116 0.90 -9.62 -3.69
N LEU A 117 -0.27 -9.25 -4.18
CA LEU A 117 -1.45 -9.06 -3.34
C LEU A 117 -2.59 -9.97 -3.76
N ASP A 118 -3.42 -10.30 -2.78
CA ASP A 118 -4.68 -11.01 -3.02
C ASP A 118 -5.81 -10.03 -3.31
N GLU A 119 -5.65 -8.80 -2.85
CA GLU A 119 -6.61 -7.74 -3.14
C GLU A 119 -5.88 -6.44 -3.40
N LEU A 120 -6.25 -5.75 -4.46
CA LEU A 120 -5.82 -4.38 -4.72
C LEU A 120 -7.01 -3.66 -5.34
N SER A 121 -7.49 -2.62 -4.69
CA SER A 121 -8.57 -1.82 -5.21
C SER A 121 -8.29 -0.34 -5.07
N TYR A 122 -8.91 0.44 -5.95
CA TYR A 122 -8.80 1.88 -5.96
C TYR A 122 -10.19 2.48 -6.11
N ARG A 123 -10.49 3.49 -5.31
CA ARG A 123 -11.72 4.27 -5.40
C ARG A 123 -11.42 5.74 -5.23
N ARG A 124 -12.24 6.54 -5.87
CA ARG A 124 -12.22 7.99 -5.62
C ARG A 124 -13.61 8.46 -5.28
N GLN A 125 -13.73 9.21 -4.20
CA GLN A 125 -15.00 9.77 -3.76
C GLN A 125 -14.75 11.04 -2.99
N GLY A 126 -15.46 12.12 -3.35
CA GLY A 126 -15.37 13.39 -2.64
C GLY A 126 -13.97 13.99 -2.67
N GLY A 127 -13.23 13.82 -3.76
CA GLY A 127 -11.88 14.34 -3.87
C GLY A 127 -10.83 13.53 -3.13
N ILE A 128 -11.19 12.38 -2.60
CA ILE A 128 -10.26 11.51 -1.87
C ILE A 128 -10.03 10.23 -2.64
N ASN A 129 -8.77 9.91 -2.88
CA ASN A 129 -8.35 8.65 -3.44
C ASN A 129 -8.16 7.65 -2.31
N ARG A 130 -8.61 6.42 -2.52
CA ARG A 130 -8.43 5.35 -1.54
C ARG A 130 -7.92 4.09 -2.22
N TRP A 131 -6.81 3.58 -1.71
CA TRP A 131 -6.23 2.33 -2.17
C TRP A 131 -6.33 1.31 -1.05
N ILE A 132 -6.80 0.11 -1.36
CA ILE A 132 -6.89 -0.98 -0.40
C ILE A 132 -6.06 -2.13 -0.90
N LEU A 133 -5.13 -2.59 -0.06
CA LEU A 133 -4.19 -3.66 -0.35
C LEU A 133 -4.36 -4.75 0.69
N ALA A 134 -4.36 -6.01 0.26
CA ALA A 134 -4.38 -7.13 1.20
C ALA A 134 -3.62 -8.31 0.65
N ARG A 135 -2.95 -9.02 1.56
CA ARG A 135 -2.23 -10.24 1.24
C ARG A 135 -2.53 -11.29 2.30
N GLU A 136 -2.99 -12.47 1.87
CA GLU A 136 -3.14 -13.60 2.75
C GLU A 136 -1.74 -14.07 3.17
N ARG A 137 -1.54 -14.33 4.45
CA ARG A 137 -0.26 -14.79 4.94
C ARG A 137 -0.05 -16.25 4.57
N VAL A 138 1.15 -16.55 4.09
CA VAL A 138 1.49 -17.90 3.69
C VAL A 138 1.46 -18.84 4.90
N GLU A 139 1.95 -18.35 6.04
CA GLU A 139 1.90 -19.08 7.29
C GLU A 139 1.20 -18.24 8.35
N PRO A 140 -0.11 -18.47 8.55
CA PRO A 140 -0.85 -17.76 9.58
C PRO A 140 -0.28 -18.07 10.96
N THR A 141 -0.27 -17.07 11.82
CA THR A 141 0.19 -17.24 13.20
C THR A 141 -0.93 -17.11 14.21
#